data_f7dda2cf223c0981392d6ef7963732c5
#
_entry.id   f7dda2cf223c0981392d6ef7963732c5
#
_cell.length_a   1.000
_cell.length_b   1.000
_cell.length_c   1.000
_cell.angle_alpha   90.00
_cell.angle_beta   90.00
_cell.angle_gamma   90.00
#
_symmetry.space_group_name_H-M   'P 1'
#
loop_
_entity.id
_entity.type
_entity.pdbx_description
1 polymer ?
#
loop_
_entity_poly.entity_id
_entity_poly.type
_entity_poly.pdbx_seq_one_letter_code
_entity_poly.pdbx_strand_id
1 'polypeptide(L)'
;MQRHVDSAPNHATESSAMAIQVIDRATRLLDALAGEREPVTLKALAATTGLHPSTAHRILNDLVVARYVDRVDNGVYQLGMRLLELGSLVRGRLNVREAAIDAMQALHKLTGQTVNLSIQQGDEIVYVDRAWSERSGMQVVRAIGGRAPLHLTSTGKLFLSVSDARQVRAYVTRTGLAGTTRNSLTSFEALDRELALVRRHGYARDNEELEMGVRCIAAGIRDDTGRLVAGLSISAPTERMQDGWVQQLVETARTISGALGFEPGRSS
;
A
#
# COMPACT_ATOMS: atom_id res chain seq x y z
N MET A 1 -16.80 1.12 -64.42
CA MET A 1 -15.35 1.22 -64.10
C MET A 1 -15.24 1.56 -62.63
N GLN A 2 -15.37 0.55 -61.73
CA GLN A 2 -15.38 0.67 -60.29
C GLN A 2 -13.95 0.37 -59.78
N ARG A 3 -13.32 1.33 -59.13
CA ARG A 3 -12.03 1.11 -58.46
C ARG A 3 -12.25 0.62 -57.04
N HIS A 4 -11.77 -0.60 -56.79
CA HIS A 4 -11.60 -1.15 -55.44
C HIS A 4 -10.48 -0.35 -54.76
N VAL A 5 -10.80 0.15 -53.54
CA VAL A 5 -9.83 0.72 -52.61
C VAL A 5 -9.54 -0.38 -51.59
N ASP A 6 -8.39 -1.03 -51.71
CA ASP A 6 -7.85 -1.93 -50.71
C ASP A 6 -7.46 -1.17 -49.47
N SER A 7 -8.15 -1.47 -48.37
CA SER A 7 -7.80 -0.96 -47.03
C SER A 7 -6.69 -1.82 -46.44
N ALA A 8 -5.49 -1.27 -46.30
CA ALA A 8 -4.38 -1.91 -45.60
C ALA A 8 -4.70 -2.05 -44.10
N PRO A 9 -4.39 -3.20 -43.45
CA PRO A 9 -4.64 -3.41 -42.04
C PRO A 9 -3.73 -2.52 -41.16
N ASN A 10 -4.30 -1.99 -40.12
CA ASN A 10 -3.71 -1.02 -39.18
C ASN A 10 -2.73 -1.72 -38.21
N HIS A 11 -1.47 -1.93 -38.62
CA HIS A 11 -0.41 -2.56 -37.83
C HIS A 11 -0.04 -1.84 -36.51
N ALA A 12 -0.45 -0.58 -36.32
CA ALA A 12 -0.14 0.19 -35.13
C ALA A 12 -1.00 -0.21 -33.90
N THR A 13 -2.25 -0.61 -34.12
CA THR A 13 -3.18 -1.02 -33.06
C THR A 13 -2.88 -2.41 -32.49
N GLU A 14 -2.45 -3.34 -33.33
CA GLU A 14 -2.08 -4.69 -32.90
C GLU A 14 -0.77 -4.70 -32.08
N SER A 15 0.21 -3.87 -32.45
CA SER A 15 1.48 -3.73 -31.72
C SER A 15 1.27 -3.15 -30.31
N SER A 16 0.37 -2.18 -30.16
CA SER A 16 0.05 -1.57 -28.86
C SER A 16 -0.69 -2.55 -27.95
N ALA A 17 -1.66 -3.31 -28.46
CA ALA A 17 -2.39 -4.33 -27.69
C ALA A 17 -1.48 -5.48 -27.24
N MET A 18 -0.52 -5.89 -28.06
CA MET A 18 0.47 -6.92 -27.73
C MET A 18 1.46 -6.45 -26.65
N ALA A 19 1.88 -5.19 -26.70
CA ALA A 19 2.77 -4.60 -25.70
C ALA A 19 2.10 -4.54 -24.31
N ILE A 20 0.82 -4.18 -24.24
CA ILE A 20 0.02 -4.16 -23.00
C ILE A 20 -0.10 -5.58 -22.41
N GLN A 21 -0.32 -6.60 -23.24
CA GLN A 21 -0.41 -8.00 -22.78
C GLN A 21 0.90 -8.53 -22.19
N VAL A 22 2.07 -8.13 -22.73
CA VAL A 22 3.36 -8.58 -22.19
C VAL A 22 3.61 -7.98 -20.81
N ILE A 23 3.31 -6.70 -20.62
CA ILE A 23 3.45 -6.04 -19.32
C ILE A 23 2.52 -6.68 -18.28
N ASP A 24 1.25 -6.89 -18.62
CA ASP A 24 0.28 -7.56 -17.75
C ASP A 24 0.75 -8.96 -17.30
N ARG A 25 1.25 -9.77 -18.25
CA ARG A 25 1.77 -11.11 -17.96
C ARG A 25 3.04 -11.07 -17.10
N ALA A 26 3.95 -10.13 -17.37
CA ALA A 26 5.16 -9.93 -16.56
C ALA A 26 4.83 -9.51 -15.13
N THR A 27 3.88 -8.59 -14.96
CA THR A 27 3.41 -8.14 -13.64
C THR A 27 2.80 -9.30 -12.85
N ARG A 28 1.93 -10.12 -13.47
CA ARG A 28 1.36 -11.30 -12.81
C ARG A 28 2.42 -12.30 -12.35
N LEU A 29 3.48 -12.51 -13.13
CA LEU A 29 4.58 -13.38 -12.72
C LEU A 29 5.39 -12.80 -11.55
N LEU A 30 5.64 -11.48 -11.55
CA LEU A 30 6.29 -10.80 -10.43
C LEU A 30 5.42 -10.86 -9.18
N ASP A 31 4.11 -10.64 -9.29
CA ASP A 31 3.17 -10.71 -8.17
C ASP A 31 3.09 -12.14 -7.59
N ALA A 32 3.09 -13.16 -8.46
CA ALA A 32 3.13 -14.56 -8.03
C ALA A 32 4.41 -14.89 -7.25
N LEU A 33 5.58 -14.38 -7.70
CA LEU A 33 6.84 -14.53 -6.98
C LEU A 33 6.85 -13.76 -5.66
N ALA A 34 6.21 -12.57 -5.62
CA ALA A 34 6.14 -11.75 -4.41
C ALA A 34 5.27 -12.36 -3.30
N GLY A 35 4.32 -13.23 -3.67
CA GLY A 35 3.47 -13.96 -2.73
C GLY A 35 4.16 -15.12 -2.02
N GLU A 36 5.32 -15.54 -2.49
CA GLU A 36 6.03 -16.73 -1.98
C GLU A 36 7.32 -16.33 -1.24
N ARG A 37 7.64 -17.06 -0.18
CA ARG A 37 8.88 -16.85 0.58
C ARG A 37 10.07 -17.62 0.01
N GLU A 38 9.78 -18.76 -0.61
CA GLU A 38 10.77 -19.67 -1.18
C GLU A 38 10.79 -19.53 -2.71
N PRO A 39 11.90 -19.85 -3.36
CA PRO A 39 11.97 -19.85 -4.82
C PRO A 39 10.94 -20.78 -5.46
N VAL A 40 10.29 -20.34 -6.54
CA VAL A 40 9.13 -20.98 -7.16
C VAL A 40 9.49 -21.62 -8.48
N THR A 41 8.95 -22.81 -8.76
CA THR A 41 9.19 -23.51 -10.04
C THR A 41 8.39 -22.88 -11.18
N LEU A 42 8.92 -22.96 -12.41
CA LEU A 42 8.21 -22.55 -13.63
C LEU A 42 6.80 -23.15 -13.71
N LYS A 43 6.66 -24.41 -13.35
CA LYS A 43 5.36 -25.12 -13.40
C LYS A 43 4.34 -24.48 -12.43
N ALA A 44 4.76 -24.18 -11.22
CA ALA A 44 3.90 -23.53 -10.23
C ALA A 44 3.52 -22.11 -10.68
N LEU A 45 4.49 -21.30 -11.16
CA LEU A 45 4.23 -19.95 -11.67
C LEU A 45 3.25 -19.96 -12.86
N ALA A 46 3.41 -20.89 -13.81
CA ALA A 46 2.50 -21.03 -14.94
C ALA A 46 1.09 -21.36 -14.48
N ALA A 47 0.94 -22.26 -13.50
CA ALA A 47 -0.35 -22.65 -12.94
C ALA A 47 -1.02 -21.48 -12.20
N THR A 48 -0.30 -20.79 -11.31
CA THR A 48 -0.81 -19.65 -10.53
C THR A 48 -1.25 -18.47 -11.41
N THR A 49 -0.48 -18.19 -12.48
CA THR A 49 -0.75 -17.06 -13.38
C THR A 49 -1.71 -17.40 -14.52
N GLY A 50 -2.07 -18.68 -14.73
CA GLY A 50 -2.87 -19.14 -15.87
C GLY A 50 -2.16 -18.99 -17.22
N LEU A 51 -0.82 -18.85 -17.24
CA LEU A 51 -0.03 -18.74 -18.45
C LEU A 51 0.38 -20.12 -18.96
N HIS A 52 0.45 -20.24 -20.30
CA HIS A 52 1.07 -21.43 -20.89
C HIS A 52 2.56 -21.48 -20.48
N PRO A 53 3.12 -22.66 -20.11
CA PRO A 53 4.51 -22.78 -19.62
C PRO A 53 5.55 -22.16 -20.53
N SER A 54 5.42 -22.28 -21.86
CA SER A 54 6.35 -21.68 -22.82
C SER A 54 6.30 -20.14 -22.79
N THR A 55 5.11 -19.56 -22.59
CA THR A 55 4.94 -18.10 -22.45
C THR A 55 5.55 -17.60 -21.14
N ALA A 56 5.26 -18.27 -20.03
CA ALA A 56 5.83 -17.95 -18.72
C ALA A 56 7.37 -18.05 -18.76
N HIS A 57 7.92 -19.11 -19.33
CA HIS A 57 9.36 -19.30 -19.46
C HIS A 57 10.04 -18.18 -20.25
N ARG A 58 9.46 -17.77 -21.41
CA ARG A 58 10.01 -16.67 -22.21
C ARG A 58 10.03 -15.35 -21.44
N ILE A 59 8.92 -14.99 -20.80
CA ILE A 59 8.82 -13.75 -20.02
C ILE A 59 9.77 -13.78 -18.80
N LEU A 60 9.86 -14.91 -18.09
CA LEU A 60 10.79 -15.08 -16.98
C LEU A 60 12.25 -14.92 -17.43
N ASN A 61 12.63 -15.44 -18.61
CA ASN A 61 13.97 -15.21 -19.15
C ASN A 61 14.24 -13.73 -19.43
N ASP A 62 13.28 -13.00 -19.99
CA ASP A 62 13.42 -11.56 -20.21
C ASP A 62 13.55 -10.79 -18.89
N LEU A 63 12.77 -11.19 -17.86
CA LEU A 63 12.86 -10.62 -16.50
C LEU A 63 14.20 -10.95 -15.82
N VAL A 64 14.77 -12.14 -16.07
CA VAL A 64 16.12 -12.53 -15.58
C VAL A 64 17.19 -11.66 -16.24
N VAL A 65 17.12 -11.47 -17.57
CA VAL A 65 18.05 -10.57 -18.29
C VAL A 65 17.96 -9.15 -17.73
N ALA A 66 16.74 -8.67 -17.44
CA ALA A 66 16.51 -7.36 -16.83
C ALA A 66 16.81 -7.30 -15.33
N ARG A 67 17.20 -8.42 -14.67
CA ARG A 67 17.50 -8.55 -13.24
C ARG A 67 16.31 -8.29 -12.31
N TYR A 68 15.07 -8.33 -12.82
CA TYR A 68 13.85 -8.28 -12.00
C TYR A 68 13.53 -9.61 -11.33
N VAL A 69 14.05 -10.69 -11.89
CA VAL A 69 13.92 -12.08 -11.41
C VAL A 69 15.32 -12.70 -11.40
N ASP A 70 15.63 -13.49 -10.38
CA ASP A 70 16.81 -14.33 -10.32
C ASP A 70 16.41 -15.80 -10.57
N ARG A 71 17.24 -16.51 -11.32
CA ARG A 71 17.13 -17.97 -11.46
C ARG A 71 18.08 -18.59 -10.46
N VAL A 72 17.54 -19.27 -9.45
CA VAL A 72 18.32 -19.89 -8.37
C VAL A 72 18.86 -21.25 -8.79
N ASP A 73 18.07 -22.01 -9.55
CA ASP A 73 18.40 -23.33 -10.10
C ASP A 73 17.59 -23.59 -11.37
N ASN A 74 17.79 -24.76 -12.02
CA ASN A 74 17.09 -25.10 -13.27
C ASN A 74 15.57 -25.06 -13.11
N GLY A 75 14.96 -23.99 -13.66
CA GLY A 75 13.52 -23.79 -13.66
C GLY A 75 12.92 -23.32 -12.32
N VAL A 76 13.76 -22.79 -11.41
CA VAL A 76 13.35 -22.22 -10.12
C VAL A 76 13.71 -20.73 -10.09
N TYR A 77 12.76 -19.89 -9.72
CA TYR A 77 12.83 -18.43 -9.82
C TYR A 77 12.48 -17.74 -8.50
N GLN A 78 13.07 -16.58 -8.26
CA GLN A 78 12.75 -15.68 -7.16
C GLN A 78 12.83 -14.22 -7.64
N LEU A 79 12.33 -13.26 -6.82
CA LEU A 79 12.48 -11.84 -7.12
C LEU A 79 13.95 -11.42 -7.13
N GLY A 80 14.35 -10.63 -8.14
CA GLY A 80 15.72 -10.17 -8.33
C GLY A 80 16.04 -8.87 -7.61
N MET A 81 17.35 -8.67 -7.34
CA MET A 81 17.87 -7.50 -6.60
C MET A 81 17.56 -6.15 -7.29
N ARG A 82 17.29 -6.13 -8.59
CA ARG A 82 16.92 -4.90 -9.30
C ARG A 82 15.67 -4.24 -8.74
N LEU A 83 14.73 -5.04 -8.23
CA LEU A 83 13.52 -4.51 -7.58
C LEU A 83 13.86 -3.74 -6.30
N LEU A 84 14.83 -4.24 -5.50
CA LEU A 84 15.31 -3.54 -4.32
C LEU A 84 16.03 -2.23 -4.70
N GLU A 85 16.87 -2.24 -5.73
CA GLU A 85 17.56 -1.05 -6.24
C GLU A 85 16.54 0.04 -6.61
N LEU A 86 15.54 -0.28 -7.43
CA LEU A 86 14.50 0.65 -7.85
C LEU A 86 13.60 1.11 -6.69
N GLY A 87 13.21 0.18 -5.82
CA GLY A 87 12.44 0.47 -4.63
C GLY A 87 13.17 1.42 -3.68
N SER A 88 14.49 1.28 -3.53
CA SER A 88 15.33 2.18 -2.72
C SER A 88 15.38 3.60 -3.28
N LEU A 89 15.41 3.77 -4.61
CA LEU A 89 15.36 5.09 -5.24
C LEU A 89 14.01 5.78 -5.05
N VAL A 90 12.91 5.02 -5.12
CA VAL A 90 11.57 5.54 -4.82
C VAL A 90 11.49 5.95 -3.35
N ARG A 91 11.97 5.09 -2.44
CA ARG A 91 11.99 5.33 -1.00
C ARG A 91 12.81 6.54 -0.59
N GLY A 92 13.96 6.78 -1.25
CA GLY A 92 14.85 7.93 -0.99
C GLY A 92 14.25 9.29 -1.35
N ARG A 93 13.15 9.32 -2.11
CA ARG A 93 12.41 10.57 -2.43
C ARG A 93 11.38 10.97 -1.37
N LEU A 94 11.15 10.10 -0.38
CA LEU A 94 10.15 10.32 0.66
C LEU A 94 10.83 10.94 1.89
N ASN A 95 10.98 12.26 1.92
CA ASN A 95 11.55 12.98 3.08
C ASN A 95 10.80 12.66 4.38
N VAL A 96 9.50 12.37 4.31
CA VAL A 96 8.69 11.98 5.47
C VAL A 96 9.22 10.71 6.16
N ARG A 97 9.83 9.80 5.41
CA ARG A 97 10.41 8.58 5.98
C ARG A 97 11.60 8.90 6.90
N GLU A 98 12.53 9.74 6.44
CA GLU A 98 13.72 10.12 7.21
C GLU A 98 13.31 10.84 8.50
N ALA A 99 12.34 11.76 8.42
CA ALA A 99 11.80 12.47 9.57
C ALA A 99 11.09 11.55 10.58
N ALA A 100 10.59 10.38 10.15
CA ALA A 100 9.79 9.49 10.98
C ALA A 100 10.58 8.37 11.67
N ILE A 101 11.74 7.97 11.18
CA ILE A 101 12.47 6.75 11.61
C ILE A 101 12.65 6.69 13.12
N ASP A 102 13.29 7.70 13.71
CA ASP A 102 13.64 7.69 15.14
C ASP A 102 12.38 7.76 16.01
N ALA A 103 11.42 8.59 15.62
CA ALA A 103 10.16 8.73 16.32
C ALA A 103 9.32 7.45 16.28
N MET A 104 9.29 6.74 15.15
CA MET A 104 8.65 5.44 15.02
C MET A 104 9.28 4.38 15.91
N GLN A 105 10.62 4.35 15.96
CA GLN A 105 11.34 3.41 16.83
C GLN A 105 11.08 3.68 18.31
N ALA A 106 11.06 4.96 18.71
CA ALA A 106 10.73 5.37 20.08
C ALA A 106 9.29 4.94 20.45
N LEU A 107 8.32 5.18 19.57
CA LEU A 107 6.93 4.77 19.76
C LEU A 107 6.77 3.24 19.82
N HIS A 108 7.49 2.51 18.98
CA HIS A 108 7.54 1.05 19.03
C HIS A 108 8.10 0.54 20.36
N LYS A 109 9.21 1.10 20.84
CA LYS A 109 9.78 0.73 22.15
C LYS A 109 8.82 1.01 23.30
N LEU A 110 8.08 2.12 23.24
CA LEU A 110 7.11 2.52 24.26
C LEU A 110 5.92 1.56 24.32
N THR A 111 5.37 1.19 23.16
CA THR A 111 4.12 0.41 23.06
C THR A 111 4.36 -1.09 22.98
N GLY A 112 5.55 -1.52 22.54
CA GLY A 112 5.85 -2.90 22.20
C GLY A 112 5.08 -3.40 20.97
N GLN A 113 4.37 -2.53 20.25
CA GLN A 113 3.52 -2.87 19.14
C GLN A 113 4.10 -2.40 17.79
N THR A 114 3.57 -2.92 16.69
CA THR A 114 3.99 -2.52 15.35
C THR A 114 3.59 -1.07 15.06
N VAL A 115 4.54 -0.24 14.66
CA VAL A 115 4.32 1.13 14.20
C VAL A 115 4.57 1.20 12.70
N ASN A 116 3.60 1.68 11.93
CA ASN A 116 3.71 1.79 10.49
C ASN A 116 3.64 3.25 10.04
N LEU A 117 4.38 3.55 8.99
CA LEU A 117 4.26 4.78 8.22
C LEU A 117 3.64 4.44 6.87
N SER A 118 2.57 5.15 6.49
CA SER A 118 1.85 4.91 5.24
C SER A 118 1.54 6.23 4.53
N ILE A 119 1.53 6.18 3.20
CA ILE A 119 1.11 7.30 2.34
C ILE A 119 -0.10 6.89 1.51
N GLN A 120 -0.85 7.87 1.00
CA GLN A 120 -1.92 7.63 0.05
C GLN A 120 -1.37 7.48 -1.37
N GLN A 121 -1.85 6.48 -2.09
CA GLN A 121 -1.62 6.34 -3.53
C GLN A 121 -2.91 5.87 -4.21
N GLY A 122 -3.59 6.82 -4.87
CA GLY A 122 -4.91 6.55 -5.45
C GLY A 122 -5.94 6.24 -4.36
N ASP A 123 -6.61 5.11 -4.50
CA ASP A 123 -7.67 4.63 -3.60
C ASP A 123 -7.16 3.73 -2.46
N GLU A 124 -5.84 3.69 -2.25
CA GLU A 124 -5.21 2.84 -1.25
C GLU A 124 -4.13 3.59 -0.45
N ILE A 125 -3.79 3.07 0.72
CA ILE A 125 -2.53 3.38 1.37
C ILE A 125 -1.43 2.44 0.89
N VAL A 126 -0.18 2.93 0.95
CA VAL A 126 1.04 2.13 0.75
C VAL A 126 1.87 2.22 2.01
N TYR A 127 2.26 1.09 2.58
CA TYR A 127 3.17 1.04 3.72
C TYR A 127 4.59 1.35 3.27
N VAL A 128 5.16 2.48 3.71
CA VAL A 128 6.49 2.96 3.27
C VAL A 128 7.60 2.68 4.27
N ASP A 129 7.25 2.51 5.56
CA ASP A 129 8.19 2.07 6.60
C ASP A 129 7.47 1.43 7.79
N ARG A 130 8.26 0.74 8.65
CA ARG A 130 7.75 0.02 9.81
C ARG A 130 8.81 -0.09 10.90
N ALA A 131 8.42 0.14 12.15
CA ALA A 131 9.13 -0.29 13.34
C ALA A 131 8.37 -1.45 14.00
N TRP A 132 9.04 -2.59 14.20
CA TRP A 132 8.43 -3.81 14.72
C TRP A 132 9.44 -4.73 15.39
N SER A 133 8.96 -5.70 16.15
CA SER A 133 9.75 -6.80 16.69
C SER A 133 8.90 -8.08 16.75
N GLU A 134 9.53 -9.23 16.86
CA GLU A 134 8.82 -10.52 17.01
C GLU A 134 7.90 -10.54 18.24
N ARG A 135 8.22 -9.74 19.27
CA ARG A 135 7.42 -9.61 20.49
C ARG A 135 6.11 -8.86 20.30
N SER A 136 5.90 -8.15 19.20
CA SER A 136 4.64 -7.42 18.92
C SER A 136 3.44 -8.38 18.76
N GLY A 137 3.69 -9.68 18.60
CA GLY A 137 2.64 -10.71 18.56
C GLY A 137 1.83 -10.72 17.27
N MET A 138 2.18 -9.88 16.32
CA MET A 138 1.58 -9.88 14.99
C MET A 138 2.51 -10.56 14.00
N GLN A 139 2.01 -11.54 13.27
CA GLN A 139 2.64 -11.91 12.01
C GLN A 139 2.56 -10.68 11.08
N VAL A 140 3.62 -10.46 10.31
CA VAL A 140 3.72 -9.30 9.41
C VAL A 140 2.61 -9.42 8.35
N VAL A 141 1.47 -8.80 8.63
CA VAL A 141 0.29 -8.87 7.76
C VAL A 141 0.54 -8.22 6.41
N ARG A 142 1.36 -7.15 6.38
CA ARG A 142 1.72 -6.49 5.12
C ARG A 142 3.16 -5.99 5.16
N ALA A 143 3.95 -6.40 4.16
CA ALA A 143 5.32 -5.94 3.97
C ALA A 143 5.37 -4.44 3.60
N ILE A 144 6.55 -3.81 3.72
CA ILE A 144 6.81 -2.50 3.11
C ILE A 144 6.52 -2.63 1.61
N GLY A 145 5.82 -1.64 1.04
CA GLY A 145 5.26 -1.67 -0.32
C GLY A 145 3.87 -2.31 -0.42
N GLY A 146 3.41 -3.00 0.63
CA GLY A 146 2.05 -3.54 0.70
C GLY A 146 0.99 -2.42 0.63
N ARG A 147 -0.21 -2.75 0.15
CA ARG A 147 -1.32 -1.83 -0.11
C ARG A 147 -2.56 -2.25 0.66
N ALA A 148 -3.41 -1.28 1.01
CA ALA A 148 -4.69 -1.55 1.62
C ALA A 148 -5.72 -0.45 1.28
N PRO A 149 -7.01 -0.78 1.13
CA PRO A 149 -8.06 0.19 0.83
C PRO A 149 -8.16 1.28 1.88
N LEU A 150 -8.46 2.53 1.46
CA LEU A 150 -8.55 3.67 2.38
C LEU A 150 -9.64 3.46 3.44
N HIS A 151 -10.81 2.94 3.08
CA HIS A 151 -11.95 2.82 4.00
C HIS A 151 -11.79 1.73 5.06
N LEU A 152 -10.87 0.77 4.87
CA LEU A 152 -10.62 -0.34 5.80
C LEU A 152 -9.42 -0.10 6.73
N THR A 153 -8.73 1.03 6.61
CA THR A 153 -7.54 1.30 7.39
C THR A 153 -7.65 2.60 8.18
N SER A 154 -7.11 2.62 9.39
CA SER A 154 -7.05 3.85 10.18
C SER A 154 -6.35 4.99 9.44
N THR A 155 -5.20 4.74 8.81
CA THR A 155 -4.50 5.75 7.99
C THR A 155 -5.32 6.18 6.77
N GLY A 156 -5.97 5.26 6.09
CA GLY A 156 -6.80 5.59 4.92
C GLY A 156 -7.98 6.48 5.28
N LYS A 157 -8.62 6.24 6.44
CA LYS A 157 -9.70 7.11 6.95
C LYS A 157 -9.22 8.52 7.30
N LEU A 158 -7.94 8.70 7.71
CA LEU A 158 -7.36 10.05 7.84
C LEU A 158 -7.34 10.78 6.49
N PHE A 159 -6.88 10.14 5.41
CA PHE A 159 -6.87 10.75 4.08
C PHE A 159 -8.28 11.07 3.57
N LEU A 160 -9.22 10.13 3.73
CA LEU A 160 -10.62 10.37 3.36
C LEU A 160 -11.25 11.49 4.19
N SER A 161 -10.87 11.64 5.45
CA SER A 161 -11.44 12.68 6.33
C SER A 161 -11.08 14.10 5.94
N VAL A 162 -9.94 14.31 5.26
CA VAL A 162 -9.49 15.63 4.76
C VAL A 162 -9.89 15.85 3.30
N SER A 163 -10.44 14.84 2.62
CA SER A 163 -10.98 14.95 1.28
C SER A 163 -12.35 15.64 1.30
N ASP A 164 -12.69 16.36 0.23
CA ASP A 164 -14.02 16.93 0.08
C ASP A 164 -15.11 15.86 -0.15
N ALA A 165 -16.38 16.24 0.03
CA ALA A 165 -17.49 15.30 -0.08
C ALA A 165 -17.63 14.70 -1.49
N ARG A 166 -17.23 15.43 -2.55
CA ARG A 166 -17.25 14.94 -3.94
C ARG A 166 -16.20 13.87 -4.15
N GLN A 167 -14.98 14.07 -3.61
CA GLN A 167 -13.89 13.10 -3.67
C GLN A 167 -14.24 11.83 -2.92
N VAL A 168 -14.83 11.93 -1.71
CA VAL A 168 -15.30 10.77 -0.94
C VAL A 168 -16.38 10.00 -1.70
N ARG A 169 -17.37 10.66 -2.29
CA ARG A 169 -18.40 9.99 -3.11
C ARG A 169 -17.80 9.30 -4.34
N ALA A 170 -16.85 9.95 -5.02
CA ALA A 170 -16.15 9.37 -6.16
C ALA A 170 -15.34 8.13 -5.75
N TYR A 171 -14.68 8.17 -4.58
CA TYR A 171 -14.01 7.01 -4.00
C TYR A 171 -14.97 5.84 -3.77
N VAL A 172 -16.11 6.10 -3.12
CA VAL A 172 -17.15 5.09 -2.85
C VAL A 172 -17.67 4.47 -4.16
N THR A 173 -17.92 5.29 -5.18
CA THR A 173 -18.38 4.81 -6.49
C THR A 173 -17.36 3.92 -7.17
N ARG A 174 -16.05 4.25 -7.11
CA ARG A 174 -14.99 3.45 -7.74
C ARG A 174 -14.73 2.14 -7.02
N THR A 175 -14.76 2.14 -5.69
CA THR A 175 -14.33 0.99 -4.89
C THR A 175 -15.49 0.08 -4.48
N GLY A 176 -16.73 0.60 -4.50
CA GLY A 176 -17.91 -0.11 -4.00
C GLY A 176 -17.84 -0.47 -2.52
N LEU A 177 -16.84 0.06 -1.77
CA LEU A 177 -16.58 -0.25 -0.36
C LEU A 177 -16.53 -1.76 -0.08
N ALA A 178 -15.79 -2.50 -0.90
CA ALA A 178 -15.65 -3.95 -0.71
C ALA A 178 -15.07 -4.26 0.68
N GLY A 179 -15.78 -5.09 1.45
CA GLY A 179 -15.36 -5.51 2.79
C GLY A 179 -14.50 -6.76 2.78
N THR A 180 -13.65 -6.92 3.80
CA THR A 180 -12.81 -8.10 4.04
C THR A 180 -13.19 -8.83 5.32
N THR A 181 -13.90 -8.16 6.22
CA THR A 181 -14.38 -8.71 7.49
C THR A 181 -15.85 -8.35 7.72
N ARG A 182 -16.47 -8.95 8.72
CA ARG A 182 -17.82 -8.56 9.18
C ARG A 182 -17.90 -7.14 9.75
N ASN A 183 -16.77 -6.55 10.14
CA ASN A 183 -16.68 -5.21 10.71
C ASN A 183 -16.35 -4.13 9.66
N SER A 184 -16.08 -4.52 8.41
CA SER A 184 -15.75 -3.60 7.33
C SER A 184 -16.86 -2.57 7.09
N LEU A 185 -16.46 -1.33 6.81
CA LEU A 185 -17.38 -0.25 6.49
C LEU A 185 -17.81 -0.36 5.01
N THR A 186 -18.94 -1.02 4.75
CA THR A 186 -19.41 -1.34 3.41
C THR A 186 -20.53 -0.43 2.89
N SER A 187 -20.87 0.65 3.62
CA SER A 187 -21.85 1.64 3.18
C SER A 187 -21.31 3.06 3.32
N PHE A 188 -21.78 3.96 2.44
CA PHE A 188 -21.42 5.37 2.49
C PHE A 188 -21.77 6.01 3.83
N GLU A 189 -22.96 5.71 4.38
CA GLU A 189 -23.43 6.27 5.64
C GLU A 189 -22.59 5.82 6.84
N ALA A 190 -22.11 4.58 6.84
CA ALA A 190 -21.21 4.08 7.88
C ALA A 190 -19.83 4.76 7.78
N LEU A 191 -19.29 4.86 6.57
CA LEU A 191 -18.04 5.55 6.31
C LEU A 191 -18.12 7.03 6.68
N ASP A 192 -19.16 7.75 6.27
CA ASP A 192 -19.31 9.19 6.52
C ASP A 192 -19.40 9.49 8.03
N ARG A 193 -20.15 8.68 8.81
CA ARG A 193 -20.16 8.78 10.28
C ARG A 193 -18.77 8.60 10.89
N GLU A 194 -18.03 7.60 10.40
CA GLU A 194 -16.66 7.36 10.88
C GLU A 194 -15.72 8.53 10.53
N LEU A 195 -15.80 9.05 9.30
CA LEU A 195 -15.01 10.21 8.89
C LEU A 195 -15.35 11.47 9.71
N ALA A 196 -16.60 11.65 10.12
CA ALA A 196 -16.98 12.73 11.03
C ALA A 196 -16.32 12.59 12.41
N LEU A 197 -16.21 11.36 12.95
CA LEU A 197 -15.47 11.10 14.18
C LEU A 197 -13.98 11.38 14.01
N VAL A 198 -13.37 10.97 12.90
CA VAL A 198 -11.97 11.25 12.59
C VAL A 198 -11.69 12.75 12.56
N ARG A 199 -12.54 13.55 11.88
CA ARG A 199 -12.42 15.02 11.85
C ARG A 199 -12.52 15.64 13.24
N ARG A 200 -13.43 15.13 14.07
CA ARG A 200 -13.65 15.64 15.43
C ARG A 200 -12.50 15.31 16.38
N HIS A 201 -11.95 14.10 16.29
CA HIS A 201 -10.97 13.59 17.24
C HIS A 201 -9.52 13.86 16.80
N GLY A 202 -9.26 14.07 15.50
CA GLY A 202 -7.93 14.24 14.93
C GLY A 202 -7.11 12.95 14.80
N TYR A 203 -7.72 11.80 15.08
CA TYR A 203 -7.13 10.48 14.87
C TYR A 203 -8.20 9.51 14.33
N ALA A 204 -7.76 8.41 13.75
CA ALA A 204 -8.64 7.37 13.21
C ALA A 204 -8.37 6.01 13.84
N ARG A 205 -9.38 5.14 13.82
CA ARG A 205 -9.30 3.75 14.27
C ARG A 205 -9.60 2.80 13.12
N ASP A 206 -9.05 1.61 13.18
CA ASP A 206 -9.51 0.43 12.46
C ASP A 206 -9.85 -0.63 13.51
N ASN A 207 -11.11 -0.98 13.60
CA ASN A 207 -11.63 -1.91 14.59
C ASN A 207 -11.90 -3.27 13.95
N GLU A 208 -10.84 -3.97 13.51
CA GLU A 208 -10.94 -5.26 12.81
C GLU A 208 -11.65 -5.13 11.45
N GLU A 209 -11.57 -3.96 10.81
CA GLU A 209 -12.24 -3.68 9.54
C GLU A 209 -11.47 -4.27 8.35
N LEU A 210 -10.13 -4.22 8.40
CA LEU A 210 -9.26 -4.82 7.38
C LEU A 210 -9.01 -6.30 7.66
N GLU A 211 -8.79 -6.66 8.94
CA GLU A 211 -8.42 -8.01 9.37
C GLU A 211 -8.97 -8.29 10.77
N MET A 212 -9.62 -9.45 10.92
CA MET A 212 -10.13 -9.90 12.23
C MET A 212 -8.97 -10.15 13.20
N GLY A 213 -9.16 -9.76 14.46
CA GLY A 213 -8.16 -9.91 15.52
C GLY A 213 -7.10 -8.81 15.53
N VAL A 214 -7.13 -7.85 14.58
CA VAL A 214 -6.18 -6.73 14.51
C VAL A 214 -6.92 -5.40 14.64
N ARG A 215 -6.44 -4.54 15.54
CA ARG A 215 -6.88 -3.15 15.65
C ARG A 215 -5.75 -2.19 15.36
N CYS A 216 -6.09 -1.05 14.77
CA CYS A 216 -5.15 0.01 14.51
C CYS A 216 -5.69 1.35 14.97
N ILE A 217 -4.78 2.22 15.41
CA ILE A 217 -5.02 3.65 15.61
C ILE A 217 -4.03 4.42 14.76
N ALA A 218 -4.46 5.55 14.15
CA ALA A 218 -3.59 6.36 13.30
C ALA A 218 -3.76 7.85 13.54
N ALA A 219 -2.65 8.60 13.41
CA ALA A 219 -2.59 10.06 13.42
C ALA A 219 -1.91 10.58 12.16
N GLY A 220 -2.33 11.76 11.70
CA GLY A 220 -1.85 12.35 10.45
C GLY A 220 -0.53 13.08 10.61
N ILE A 221 0.36 12.94 9.63
CA ILE A 221 1.59 13.70 9.47
C ILE A 221 1.38 14.73 8.37
N ARG A 222 1.70 15.99 8.67
CA ARG A 222 1.51 17.13 7.76
C ARG A 222 2.86 17.74 7.36
N ASP A 223 2.90 18.26 6.14
CA ASP A 223 4.03 19.05 5.64
C ASP A 223 3.93 20.55 6.06
N ASP A 224 4.91 21.34 5.64
CA ASP A 224 5.00 22.79 5.88
C ASP A 224 3.82 23.60 5.33
N THR A 225 3.10 23.05 4.37
CA THR A 225 1.85 23.65 3.83
C THR A 225 0.60 23.26 4.61
N GLY A 226 0.72 22.40 5.63
CA GLY A 226 -0.39 21.84 6.40
C GLY A 226 -1.11 20.67 5.72
N ARG A 227 -0.65 20.23 4.55
CA ARG A 227 -1.24 19.11 3.83
C ARG A 227 -0.90 17.79 4.51
N LEU A 228 -1.87 16.89 4.62
CA LEU A 228 -1.68 15.53 5.10
C LEU A 228 -0.85 14.74 4.06
N VAL A 229 0.38 14.35 4.41
CA VAL A 229 1.32 13.66 3.51
C VAL A 229 1.52 12.20 3.87
N ALA A 230 1.32 11.84 5.13
CA ALA A 230 1.43 10.47 5.61
C ALA A 230 0.54 10.23 6.84
N GLY A 231 0.36 8.97 7.19
CA GLY A 231 -0.22 8.56 8.47
C GLY A 231 0.74 7.66 9.23
N LEU A 232 0.88 7.95 10.52
CA LEU A 232 1.55 7.11 11.50
C LEU A 232 0.50 6.26 12.19
N SER A 233 0.69 4.94 12.28
CA SER A 233 -0.26 4.06 12.95
C SER A 233 0.42 3.07 13.89
N ILE A 234 -0.30 2.72 14.97
CA ILE A 234 0.02 1.59 15.84
C ILE A 234 -0.96 0.48 15.47
N SER A 235 -0.44 -0.71 15.17
CA SER A 235 -1.22 -1.91 14.91
C SER A 235 -0.91 -2.95 15.98
N ALA A 236 -1.96 -3.54 16.58
CA ALA A 236 -1.83 -4.52 17.64
C ALA A 236 -2.93 -5.60 17.55
N PRO A 237 -2.70 -6.81 18.12
CA PRO A 237 -3.77 -7.73 18.42
C PRO A 237 -4.88 -7.03 19.22
N THR A 238 -6.13 -7.37 18.95
CA THR A 238 -7.30 -6.69 19.55
C THR A 238 -7.23 -6.62 21.07
N GLU A 239 -6.79 -7.70 21.73
CA GLU A 239 -6.65 -7.80 23.18
C GLU A 239 -5.50 -6.99 23.78
N ARG A 240 -4.56 -6.54 22.95
CA ARG A 240 -3.40 -5.73 23.36
C ARG A 240 -3.55 -4.25 23.06
N MET A 241 -4.53 -3.87 22.24
CA MET A 241 -4.75 -2.46 21.89
C MET A 241 -5.16 -1.65 23.12
N GLN A 242 -4.47 -0.55 23.38
CA GLN A 242 -4.71 0.35 24.51
C GLN A 242 -5.09 1.75 24.04
N ASP A 243 -6.18 2.28 24.59
CA ASP A 243 -6.65 3.64 24.25
C ASP A 243 -5.67 4.73 24.70
N GLY A 244 -4.90 4.47 25.75
CA GLY A 244 -3.88 5.39 26.26
C GLY A 244 -2.77 5.73 25.22
N TRP A 245 -2.57 4.89 24.22
CA TRP A 245 -1.57 5.13 23.17
C TRP A 245 -1.97 6.22 22.15
N VAL A 246 -3.23 6.63 22.12
CA VAL A 246 -3.71 7.68 21.21
C VAL A 246 -2.94 8.99 21.42
N GLN A 247 -2.74 9.38 22.67
CA GLN A 247 -2.03 10.63 22.99
C GLN A 247 -0.57 10.59 22.49
N GLN A 248 0.15 9.51 22.81
CA GLN A 248 1.53 9.32 22.38
C GLN A 248 1.66 9.27 20.85
N LEU A 249 0.72 8.60 20.18
CA LEU A 249 0.67 8.53 18.73
C LEU A 249 0.49 9.93 18.11
N VAL A 250 -0.47 10.72 18.61
CA VAL A 250 -0.75 12.08 18.12
C VAL A 250 0.44 13.00 18.35
N GLU A 251 1.06 12.93 19.52
CA GLU A 251 2.27 13.70 19.85
C GLU A 251 3.44 13.33 18.95
N THR A 252 3.65 12.03 18.71
CA THR A 252 4.69 11.53 17.79
C THR A 252 4.44 12.01 16.36
N ALA A 253 3.21 11.92 15.85
CA ALA A 253 2.85 12.42 14.52
C ALA A 253 3.05 13.94 14.40
N ARG A 254 2.79 14.70 15.47
CA ARG A 254 3.05 16.15 15.53
C ARG A 254 4.55 16.46 15.50
N THR A 255 5.36 15.70 16.24
CA THR A 255 6.82 15.84 16.23
C THR A 255 7.38 15.60 14.82
N ILE A 256 6.93 14.54 14.14
CA ILE A 256 7.33 14.26 12.74
C ILE A 256 6.88 15.40 11.81
N SER A 257 5.65 15.90 11.99
CA SER A 257 5.14 17.03 11.19
C SER A 257 5.98 18.29 11.40
N GLY A 258 6.39 18.59 12.64
CA GLY A 258 7.31 19.69 12.96
C GLY A 258 8.66 19.56 12.27
N ALA A 259 9.21 18.33 12.19
CA ALA A 259 10.44 18.05 11.45
C ALA A 259 10.28 18.24 9.92
N LEU A 260 9.04 18.19 9.41
CA LEU A 260 8.69 18.53 8.02
C LEU A 260 8.30 20.00 7.83
N GLY A 261 8.48 20.86 8.86
CA GLY A 261 8.20 22.29 8.80
C GLY A 261 6.75 22.69 9.12
N PHE A 262 5.90 21.75 9.58
CA PHE A 262 4.53 22.08 9.98
C PHE A 262 4.49 22.85 11.28
N GLU A 263 3.91 24.06 11.27
CA GLU A 263 3.63 24.88 12.45
C GLU A 263 2.11 25.00 12.65
N PRO A 264 1.54 24.51 13.77
CA PRO A 264 0.14 24.70 14.08
C PRO A 264 -0.19 26.19 14.22
N GLY A 265 -1.13 26.71 13.43
CA GLY A 265 -1.56 28.09 13.47
C GLY A 265 -1.01 29.00 12.37
N ARG A 266 -0.10 28.54 11.55
CA ARG A 266 0.34 29.21 10.31
C ARG A 266 -0.57 28.79 9.16
N SER A 267 -1.81 29.32 9.12
CA SER A 267 -2.64 29.22 7.92
C SER A 267 -2.12 30.24 6.91
N SER A 268 -1.77 29.75 5.71
CA SER A 268 -1.45 30.59 4.54
C SER A 268 -2.69 31.29 4.03
#